data_4ccc3a86c9079613aeb21e9281447347
#
_entry.id   4ccc3a86c9079613aeb21e9281447347
#
_cell.length_a   1.000
_cell.length_b   1.000
_cell.length_c   1.000
_cell.angle_alpha   90.00
_cell.angle_beta   90.00
_cell.angle_gamma   90.00
#
_symmetry.space_group_name_H-M   'P 1'
#
loop_
_entity.id
_entity.type
_entity.pdbx_description
1 polymer ?
#
loop_
_entity_poly.entity_id
_entity_poly.type
_entity_poly.pdbx_seq_one_letter_code
_entity_poly.pdbx_strand_id
1 'polypeptide(L)'
;MTEKLQLTKSDRKKVWWRSTFLQGSWNYERMQNLGWAYSLIPALKKLYTKKEDQIAALERHLEFFNTHPYVAAPIMGVTLALEEERANGTEIDDAAIQGVKIGMMGPLAGIGDPVFWFTVRPILGALGASLAATGNIVGPLLFFFGWNAIRMSFLWYTQEFGYKAGSEITKDMSGGILKDITKGASILGMFILAVLVQRWVSINFTIDLPGKQLSEGAYIVFPEGPVTGGELKGILGQALSGLSLDSVQPQTLQGQLNSLIPGLMGLLLTFLCMWLLKKKVSPITIILALFAVGIAARFFGIM
;
A
#
# COMPACT_ATOMS: atom_id res chain seq x y z
N MET A 1 19.74 42.91 -9.92
CA MET A 1 19.51 41.49 -9.58
C MET A 1 18.03 41.37 -9.23
N THR A 2 17.22 40.75 -10.06
CA THR A 2 15.83 40.46 -9.71
C THR A 2 15.82 39.50 -8.54
N GLU A 3 15.09 39.85 -7.49
CA GLU A 3 14.96 39.05 -6.29
C GLU A 3 14.40 37.66 -6.68
N LYS A 4 15.07 36.58 -6.25
CA LYS A 4 14.68 35.22 -6.63
C LYS A 4 13.30 34.90 -6.02
N LEU A 5 12.34 34.52 -6.85
CA LEU A 5 11.00 34.12 -6.40
C LEU A 5 11.12 32.85 -5.56
N GLN A 6 10.52 32.88 -4.36
CA GLN A 6 10.53 31.73 -3.45
C GLN A 6 9.14 31.51 -2.83
N LEU A 7 8.70 30.28 -2.83
CA LEU A 7 7.49 29.86 -2.14
C LEU A 7 7.71 29.82 -0.63
N THR A 8 7.02 30.68 0.09
CA THR A 8 7.08 30.71 1.56
C THR A 8 6.42 29.48 2.15
N LYS A 9 6.70 29.19 3.42
CA LYS A 9 6.00 28.14 4.17
C LYS A 9 4.49 28.36 4.19
N SER A 10 4.02 29.62 4.19
CA SER A 10 2.59 29.96 4.12
C SER A 10 1.97 29.55 2.77
N ASP A 11 2.68 29.77 1.67
CA ASP A 11 2.19 29.39 0.34
C ASP A 11 2.08 27.87 0.21
N ARG A 12 3.08 27.15 0.68
CA ARG A 12 3.06 25.68 0.71
C ARG A 12 2.00 25.12 1.65
N LYS A 13 1.68 25.79 2.77
CA LYS A 13 0.52 25.43 3.61
C LYS A 13 -0.82 25.57 2.90
N LYS A 14 -0.98 26.57 2.03
CA LYS A 14 -2.20 26.72 1.22
C LYS A 14 -2.34 25.56 0.23
N VAL A 15 -1.24 25.12 -0.37
CA VAL A 15 -1.21 23.95 -1.26
C VAL A 15 -1.55 22.68 -0.47
N TRP A 16 -0.90 22.46 0.65
CA TRP A 16 -1.17 21.34 1.55
C TRP A 16 -2.65 21.26 1.97
N TRP A 17 -3.25 22.37 2.37
CA TRP A 17 -4.67 22.40 2.72
C TRP A 17 -5.56 22.01 1.55
N ARG A 18 -5.30 22.56 0.36
CA ARG A 18 -6.07 22.24 -0.83
C ARG A 18 -5.85 20.80 -1.31
N SER A 19 -4.69 20.22 -1.11
CA SER A 19 -4.42 18.83 -1.46
C SER A 19 -5.29 17.82 -0.71
N THR A 20 -5.91 18.22 0.39
CA THR A 20 -6.90 17.38 1.09
C THR A 20 -8.14 17.10 0.24
N PHE A 21 -8.39 17.91 -0.78
CA PHE A 21 -9.51 17.79 -1.74
C PHE A 21 -9.08 17.18 -3.08
N LEU A 22 -7.91 16.53 -3.14
CA LEU A 22 -7.35 15.96 -4.38
C LEU A 22 -8.34 15.09 -5.16
N GLN A 23 -9.17 14.33 -4.46
CA GLN A 23 -10.18 13.44 -5.06
C GLN A 23 -11.57 14.07 -5.19
N GLY A 24 -11.74 15.34 -4.83
CA GLY A 24 -13.06 15.99 -4.83
C GLY A 24 -13.73 16.11 -6.21
N SER A 25 -12.95 16.01 -7.27
CA SER A 25 -13.39 16.08 -8.68
C SER A 25 -12.83 14.89 -9.50
N TRP A 26 -12.75 13.73 -8.89
CA TRP A 26 -12.25 12.52 -9.54
C TRP A 26 -13.13 12.14 -10.73
N ASN A 27 -12.50 11.77 -11.85
CA ASN A 27 -13.18 11.36 -13.08
C ASN A 27 -12.43 10.22 -13.78
N TYR A 28 -13.11 9.49 -14.66
CA TYR A 28 -12.52 8.34 -15.36
C TYR A 28 -11.53 8.71 -16.47
N GLU A 29 -11.60 9.92 -17.01
CA GLU A 29 -10.76 10.34 -18.13
C GLU A 29 -9.33 10.69 -17.67
N ARG A 30 -9.23 11.54 -16.64
CA ARG A 30 -7.95 12.08 -16.16
C ARG A 30 -7.72 11.91 -14.66
N MET A 31 -8.56 11.13 -14.02
CA MET A 31 -8.50 10.73 -12.60
C MET A 31 -8.50 11.92 -11.63
N GLN A 32 -7.36 12.25 -11.05
CA GLN A 32 -7.20 13.27 -10.01
C GLN A 32 -6.69 14.62 -10.53
N ASN A 33 -6.63 14.79 -11.86
CA ASN A 33 -5.99 15.94 -12.50
C ASN A 33 -6.52 17.30 -12.02
N LEU A 34 -7.83 17.47 -11.93
CA LEU A 34 -8.43 18.75 -11.51
C LEU A 34 -8.14 19.04 -10.03
N GLY A 35 -8.20 18.04 -9.16
CA GLY A 35 -7.80 18.19 -7.75
C GLY A 35 -6.32 18.52 -7.59
N TRP A 36 -5.48 17.95 -8.44
CA TRP A 36 -4.05 18.27 -8.51
C TRP A 36 -3.82 19.73 -8.90
N ALA A 37 -4.38 20.17 -10.02
CA ALA A 37 -4.28 21.57 -10.48
C ALA A 37 -4.85 22.53 -9.43
N TYR A 38 -6.04 22.23 -8.86
CA TYR A 38 -6.67 23.02 -7.80
C TYR A 38 -5.74 23.22 -6.59
N SER A 39 -5.01 22.18 -6.23
CA SER A 39 -4.09 22.24 -5.09
C SER A 39 -2.93 23.21 -5.35
N LEU A 40 -2.41 23.24 -6.57
CA LEU A 40 -1.26 24.06 -6.96
C LEU A 40 -1.60 25.54 -7.23
N ILE A 41 -2.86 25.91 -7.47
CA ILE A 41 -3.27 27.28 -7.80
C ILE A 41 -2.63 28.36 -6.91
N PRO A 42 -2.56 28.23 -5.56
CA PRO A 42 -1.98 29.29 -4.75
C PRO A 42 -0.50 29.55 -5.02
N ALA A 43 0.24 28.49 -5.31
CA ALA A 43 1.67 28.58 -5.64
C ALA A 43 1.86 29.14 -7.06
N LEU A 44 1.13 28.63 -8.06
CA LEU A 44 1.21 29.07 -9.45
C LEU A 44 0.88 30.55 -9.61
N LYS A 45 -0.16 31.06 -8.90
CA LYS A 45 -0.50 32.49 -8.89
C LYS A 45 0.60 33.38 -8.32
N LYS A 46 1.42 32.86 -7.42
CA LYS A 46 2.55 33.60 -6.86
C LYS A 46 3.76 33.57 -7.78
N LEU A 47 4.02 32.45 -8.42
CA LEU A 47 5.17 32.23 -9.29
C LEU A 47 5.01 32.92 -10.65
N TYR A 48 3.80 32.90 -11.21
CA TYR A 48 3.52 33.44 -12.52
C TYR A 48 2.61 34.68 -12.42
N THR A 49 3.15 35.81 -12.79
CA THR A 49 2.41 37.10 -12.76
C THR A 49 1.61 37.36 -14.04
N LYS A 50 2.10 36.87 -15.19
CA LYS A 50 1.41 37.00 -16.46
C LYS A 50 0.32 35.94 -16.60
N LYS A 51 -0.81 36.35 -17.17
CA LYS A 51 -1.98 35.49 -17.36
C LYS A 51 -1.69 34.31 -18.28
N GLU A 52 -0.91 34.55 -19.33
CA GLU A 52 -0.51 33.53 -20.30
C GLU A 52 0.31 32.41 -19.62
N ASP A 53 1.28 32.78 -18.76
CA ASP A 53 2.11 31.82 -18.02
C ASP A 53 1.29 31.03 -16.98
N GLN A 54 0.28 31.68 -16.35
CA GLN A 54 -0.65 31.01 -15.45
C GLN A 54 -1.52 29.97 -16.17
N ILE A 55 -2.00 30.31 -17.38
CA ILE A 55 -2.79 29.39 -18.21
C ILE A 55 -1.93 28.19 -18.60
N ALA A 56 -0.73 28.42 -19.15
CA ALA A 56 0.19 27.35 -19.53
C ALA A 56 0.54 26.44 -18.35
N ALA A 57 0.76 27.01 -17.15
CA ALA A 57 1.01 26.25 -15.93
C ALA A 57 -0.19 25.39 -15.54
N LEU A 58 -1.41 25.92 -15.62
CA LEU A 58 -2.62 25.15 -15.29
C LEU A 58 -2.88 24.04 -16.31
N GLU A 59 -2.71 24.29 -17.60
CA GLU A 59 -2.89 23.29 -18.66
C GLU A 59 -1.96 22.10 -18.45
N ARG A 60 -0.67 22.33 -18.16
CA ARG A 60 0.29 21.27 -17.85
C ARG A 60 -0.08 20.47 -16.59
N HIS A 61 -0.76 21.07 -15.63
CA HIS A 61 -1.19 20.38 -14.41
C HIS A 61 -2.58 19.73 -14.51
N LEU A 62 -3.33 19.98 -15.59
CA LEU A 62 -4.58 19.29 -15.92
C LEU A 62 -4.37 17.96 -16.69
N GLU A 63 -3.12 17.59 -16.95
CA GLU A 63 -2.78 16.29 -17.50
C GLU A 63 -3.14 15.14 -16.54
N PHE A 64 -3.24 13.91 -17.07
CA PHE A 64 -3.55 12.72 -16.29
C PHE A 64 -2.69 12.61 -15.04
N PHE A 65 -3.34 12.38 -13.91
CA PHE A 65 -2.67 12.10 -12.64
C PHE A 65 -3.51 11.16 -11.80
N ASN A 66 -2.92 10.07 -11.31
CA ASN A 66 -3.59 9.12 -10.43
C ASN A 66 -2.60 8.42 -9.52
N THR A 67 -2.75 8.63 -8.23
CA THR A 67 -1.98 7.91 -7.19
C THR A 67 -2.81 7.85 -5.90
N HIS A 68 -2.32 7.18 -4.88
CA HIS A 68 -2.96 7.26 -3.57
C HIS A 68 -2.94 8.72 -3.05
N PRO A 69 -4.07 9.29 -2.60
CA PRO A 69 -4.21 10.72 -2.36
C PRO A 69 -3.23 11.30 -1.34
N TYR A 70 -2.79 10.51 -0.36
CA TYR A 70 -1.86 11.04 0.67
C TYR A 70 -0.41 10.97 0.23
N VAL A 71 -0.02 9.96 -0.54
CA VAL A 71 1.32 9.89 -1.11
C VAL A 71 1.50 10.73 -2.38
N ALA A 72 0.48 11.44 -2.81
CA ALA A 72 0.61 12.50 -3.81
C ALA A 72 1.42 13.70 -3.29
N ALA A 73 1.47 13.91 -1.98
CA ALA A 73 2.10 15.06 -1.37
C ALA A 73 3.61 15.21 -1.66
N PRO A 74 4.46 14.17 -1.59
CA PRO A 74 5.85 14.30 -1.99
C PRO A 74 6.03 14.65 -3.47
N ILE A 75 5.18 14.09 -4.37
CA ILE A 75 5.20 14.46 -5.79
C ILE A 75 4.86 15.94 -5.94
N MET A 76 3.85 16.40 -5.21
CA MET A 76 3.43 17.80 -5.21
C MET A 76 4.54 18.72 -4.72
N GLY A 77 5.28 18.30 -3.68
CA GLY A 77 6.45 19.02 -3.19
C GLY A 77 7.54 19.19 -4.24
N VAL A 78 7.92 18.10 -4.92
CA VAL A 78 8.91 18.16 -6.01
C VAL A 78 8.41 19.04 -7.14
N THR A 79 7.14 18.91 -7.53
CA THR A 79 6.53 19.74 -8.57
C THR A 79 6.58 21.23 -8.23
N LEU A 80 6.30 21.60 -6.95
CA LEU A 80 6.40 22.99 -6.50
C LEU A 80 7.82 23.55 -6.63
N ALA A 81 8.84 22.75 -6.33
CA ALA A 81 10.23 23.16 -6.48
C ALA A 81 10.62 23.35 -7.94
N LEU A 82 10.18 22.45 -8.83
CA LEU A 82 10.40 22.58 -10.28
C LEU A 82 9.73 23.80 -10.86
N GLU A 83 8.47 24.09 -10.47
CA GLU A 83 7.75 25.29 -10.91
C GLU A 83 8.41 26.58 -10.40
N GLU A 84 8.94 26.57 -9.17
CA GLU A 84 9.66 27.70 -8.60
C GLU A 84 10.97 27.98 -9.36
N GLU A 85 11.77 26.98 -9.65
CA GLU A 85 13.01 27.15 -10.41
C GLU A 85 12.72 27.56 -11.87
N ARG A 86 11.67 27.02 -12.50
CA ARG A 86 11.23 27.44 -13.83
C ARG A 86 10.82 28.92 -13.83
N ALA A 87 10.05 29.36 -12.85
CA ALA A 87 9.65 30.76 -12.71
C ALA A 87 10.84 31.71 -12.48
N ASN A 88 11.94 31.20 -11.93
CA ASN A 88 13.21 31.91 -11.78
C ASN A 88 14.11 31.90 -13.03
N GLY A 89 13.62 31.31 -14.15
CA GLY A 89 14.32 31.32 -15.42
C GLY A 89 15.19 30.10 -15.70
N THR A 90 15.12 29.05 -14.87
CA THR A 90 15.77 27.76 -15.16
C THR A 90 15.03 27.08 -16.33
N GLU A 91 15.79 26.58 -17.30
CA GLU A 91 15.23 25.84 -18.45
C GLU A 91 14.69 24.48 -18.01
N ILE A 92 13.47 24.45 -17.53
CA ILE A 92 12.72 23.23 -17.19
C ILE A 92 11.54 23.13 -18.12
N ASP A 93 11.50 22.11 -18.96
CA ASP A 93 10.41 21.89 -19.90
C ASP A 93 9.19 21.19 -19.24
N ASP A 94 8.08 21.17 -19.96
CA ASP A 94 6.86 20.52 -19.50
C ASP A 94 7.05 19.00 -19.34
N ALA A 95 7.91 18.40 -20.19
CA ALA A 95 8.20 16.97 -20.17
C ALA A 95 8.93 16.57 -18.88
N ALA A 96 9.84 17.40 -18.36
CA ALA A 96 10.53 17.15 -17.09
C ALA A 96 9.55 17.15 -15.91
N ILE A 97 8.64 18.13 -15.83
CA ILE A 97 7.62 18.21 -14.79
C ILE A 97 6.65 17.03 -14.87
N GLN A 98 6.18 16.68 -16.07
CA GLN A 98 5.32 15.52 -16.28
C GLN A 98 6.04 14.21 -16.00
N GLY A 99 7.31 14.10 -16.35
CA GLY A 99 8.16 12.94 -16.08
C GLY A 99 8.22 12.61 -14.58
N VAL A 100 8.36 13.61 -13.72
CA VAL A 100 8.30 13.44 -12.26
C VAL A 100 6.94 12.91 -11.82
N LYS A 101 5.85 13.54 -12.26
CA LYS A 101 4.49 13.13 -11.92
C LYS A 101 4.23 11.68 -12.34
N ILE A 102 4.50 11.34 -13.60
CA ILE A 102 4.27 10.01 -14.17
C ILE A 102 5.19 8.97 -13.52
N GLY A 103 6.47 9.28 -13.35
CA GLY A 103 7.44 8.34 -12.80
C GLY A 103 7.16 7.94 -11.35
N MET A 104 6.56 8.83 -10.56
CA MET A 104 6.28 8.59 -9.15
C MET A 104 4.86 8.10 -8.86
N MET A 105 3.89 8.29 -9.77
CA MET A 105 2.48 7.91 -9.55
C MET A 105 2.31 6.45 -9.14
N GLY A 106 2.80 5.52 -9.95
CA GLY A 106 2.66 4.08 -9.75
C GLY A 106 3.37 3.57 -8.51
N PRO A 107 4.69 3.81 -8.39
CA PRO A 107 5.45 3.37 -7.22
C PRO A 107 4.87 3.86 -5.89
N LEU A 108 4.46 5.12 -5.81
CA LEU A 108 3.89 5.67 -4.59
C LEU A 108 2.48 5.15 -4.32
N ALA A 109 1.66 4.88 -5.34
CA ALA A 109 0.38 4.20 -5.14
C ALA A 109 0.59 2.82 -4.50
N GLY A 110 1.58 2.06 -4.98
CA GLY A 110 1.97 0.76 -4.42
C GLY A 110 2.38 0.81 -2.95
N ILE A 111 2.82 1.96 -2.45
CA ILE A 111 3.12 2.19 -1.03
C ILE A 111 1.87 2.69 -0.28
N GLY A 112 1.17 3.64 -0.86
CA GLY A 112 0.08 4.37 -0.21
C GLY A 112 -1.16 3.53 0.06
N ASP A 113 -1.59 2.73 -0.92
CA ASP A 113 -2.78 1.89 -0.79
C ASP A 113 -2.64 0.86 0.34
N PRO A 114 -1.55 0.08 0.42
CA PRO A 114 -1.33 -0.82 1.53
C PRO A 114 -1.28 -0.15 2.90
N VAL A 115 -0.53 0.93 3.00
CA VAL A 115 -0.31 1.61 4.28
C VAL A 115 -1.60 2.24 4.78
N PHE A 116 -2.27 3.02 3.94
CA PHE A 116 -3.42 3.80 4.40
C PHE A 116 -4.75 3.04 4.32
N TRP A 117 -5.06 2.40 3.15
CA TRP A 117 -6.35 1.74 2.95
C TRP A 117 -6.42 0.37 3.59
N PHE A 118 -5.31 -0.38 3.61
CA PHE A 118 -5.30 -1.76 4.10
C PHE A 118 -4.66 -1.92 5.50
N THR A 119 -4.05 -0.88 6.06
CA THR A 119 -3.43 -0.97 7.40
C THR A 119 -3.98 0.08 8.35
N VAL A 120 -3.63 1.35 8.16
CA VAL A 120 -3.92 2.41 9.16
C VAL A 120 -5.43 2.61 9.33
N ARG A 121 -6.17 2.74 8.22
CA ARG A 121 -7.62 3.00 8.26
C ARG A 121 -8.41 1.83 8.85
N PRO A 122 -8.20 0.56 8.48
CA PRO A 122 -8.88 -0.57 9.12
C PRO A 122 -8.58 -0.70 10.61
N ILE A 123 -7.32 -0.49 11.04
CA ILE A 123 -6.95 -0.56 12.46
C ILE A 123 -7.71 0.50 13.26
N LEU A 124 -7.67 1.76 12.83
CA LEU A 124 -8.40 2.83 13.50
C LEU A 124 -9.92 2.61 13.45
N GLY A 125 -10.41 2.08 12.31
CA GLY A 125 -11.83 1.76 12.14
C GLY A 125 -12.28 0.65 13.10
N ALA A 126 -11.50 -0.42 13.23
CA ALA A 126 -11.80 -1.52 14.15
C ALA A 126 -11.78 -1.07 15.62
N LEU A 127 -10.78 -0.28 16.01
CA LEU A 127 -10.70 0.30 17.36
C LEU A 127 -11.89 1.23 17.65
N GLY A 128 -12.21 2.13 16.70
CA GLY A 128 -13.34 3.02 16.80
C GLY A 128 -14.67 2.28 16.88
N ALA A 129 -14.87 1.26 16.04
CA ALA A 129 -16.08 0.44 16.03
C ALA A 129 -16.24 -0.38 17.33
N SER A 130 -15.15 -0.95 17.85
CA SER A 130 -15.17 -1.70 19.12
C SER A 130 -15.64 -0.85 20.28
N LEU A 131 -15.16 0.41 20.39
CA LEU A 131 -15.61 1.35 21.41
C LEU A 131 -17.06 1.80 21.17
N ALA A 132 -17.43 2.06 19.92
CA ALA A 132 -18.79 2.49 19.58
C ALA A 132 -19.84 1.39 19.83
N ALA A 133 -19.49 0.11 19.70
CA ALA A 133 -20.38 -1.02 19.96
C ALA A 133 -20.85 -1.07 21.43
N THR A 134 -20.09 -0.49 22.35
CA THR A 134 -20.48 -0.35 23.77
C THR A 134 -21.25 0.96 24.06
N GLY A 135 -21.65 1.70 23.02
CA GLY A 135 -22.31 3.01 23.15
C GLY A 135 -21.36 4.16 23.48
N ASN A 136 -20.04 3.94 23.43
CA ASN A 136 -19.06 4.96 23.80
C ASN A 136 -18.78 5.91 22.61
N ILE A 137 -19.08 7.20 22.77
CA ILE A 137 -18.86 8.25 21.76
C ILE A 137 -17.37 8.47 21.45
N VAL A 138 -16.47 8.02 22.30
CA VAL A 138 -15.02 8.10 22.05
C VAL A 138 -14.62 7.29 20.81
N GLY A 139 -15.34 6.23 20.44
CA GLY A 139 -15.07 5.43 19.26
C GLY A 139 -15.06 6.24 17.96
N PRO A 140 -16.17 6.88 17.56
CA PRO A 140 -16.21 7.75 16.38
C PRO A 140 -15.22 8.93 16.46
N LEU A 141 -15.04 9.53 17.62
CA LEU A 141 -14.08 10.64 17.81
C LEU A 141 -12.63 10.17 17.63
N LEU A 142 -12.27 9.01 18.18
CA LEU A 142 -10.95 8.40 17.98
C LEU A 142 -10.66 8.19 16.49
N PHE A 143 -11.62 7.61 15.77
CA PHE A 143 -11.46 7.41 14.32
C PHE A 143 -11.32 8.75 13.59
N PHE A 144 -12.21 9.70 13.85
CA PHE A 144 -12.21 11.00 13.17
C PHE A 144 -10.92 11.79 13.42
N PHE A 145 -10.58 12.00 14.68
CA PHE A 145 -9.40 12.80 15.03
C PHE A 145 -8.09 12.06 14.73
N GLY A 146 -8.00 10.77 15.06
CA GLY A 146 -6.81 9.96 14.80
C GLY A 146 -6.50 9.86 13.30
N TRP A 147 -7.52 9.55 12.48
CA TRP A 147 -7.36 9.51 11.04
C TRP A 147 -6.93 10.85 10.46
N ASN A 148 -7.60 11.95 10.84
CA ASN A 148 -7.26 13.27 10.33
C ASN A 148 -5.88 13.74 10.80
N ALA A 149 -5.49 13.47 12.04
CA ALA A 149 -4.16 13.80 12.54
C ALA A 149 -3.07 13.09 11.74
N ILE A 150 -3.21 11.78 11.52
CA ILE A 150 -2.22 10.99 10.76
C ILE A 150 -2.12 11.48 9.32
N ARG A 151 -3.25 11.56 8.59
CA ARG A 151 -3.23 11.94 7.18
C ARG A 151 -2.74 13.37 6.95
N MET A 152 -3.16 14.34 7.79
CA MET A 152 -2.78 15.74 7.64
C MET A 152 -1.30 15.96 7.96
N SER A 153 -0.79 15.30 9.00
CA SER A 153 0.63 15.33 9.32
C SER A 153 1.46 14.70 8.21
N PHE A 154 1.06 13.53 7.72
CA PHE A 154 1.76 12.87 6.62
C PHE A 154 1.80 13.73 5.36
N LEU A 155 0.65 14.28 4.93
CA LEU A 155 0.60 15.19 3.78
C LEU A 155 1.56 16.37 3.93
N TRP A 156 1.59 17.01 5.11
CA TRP A 156 2.46 18.16 5.34
C TRP A 156 3.93 17.80 5.28
N TYR A 157 4.34 16.82 6.07
CA TYR A 157 5.76 16.46 6.19
C TYR A 157 6.33 15.90 4.89
N THR A 158 5.55 15.11 4.16
CA THR A 158 6.00 14.53 2.89
C THR A 158 5.99 15.55 1.75
N GLN A 159 5.07 16.53 1.75
CA GLN A 159 5.13 17.65 0.82
C GLN A 159 6.38 18.50 1.05
N GLU A 160 6.71 18.84 2.31
CA GLU A 160 7.92 19.59 2.63
C GLU A 160 9.19 18.81 2.29
N PHE A 161 9.19 17.50 2.54
CA PHE A 161 10.28 16.62 2.11
C PHE A 161 10.47 16.65 0.59
N GLY A 162 9.36 16.47 -0.16
CA GLY A 162 9.38 16.53 -1.63
C GLY A 162 9.85 17.88 -2.16
N TYR A 163 9.43 18.99 -1.55
CA TYR A 163 9.87 20.33 -1.94
C TYR A 163 11.38 20.54 -1.74
N LYS A 164 11.93 20.08 -0.61
CA LYS A 164 13.38 20.14 -0.35
C LYS A 164 14.15 19.27 -1.34
N ALA A 165 13.70 18.02 -1.54
CA ALA A 165 14.33 17.10 -2.48
C ALA A 165 14.29 17.66 -3.91
N GLY A 166 13.16 18.25 -4.32
CA GLY A 166 13.01 18.90 -5.63
C GLY A 166 13.97 20.06 -5.83
N SER A 167 14.18 20.89 -4.79
CA SER A 167 15.13 22.00 -4.86
C SER A 167 16.59 21.53 -4.94
N GLU A 168 16.92 20.33 -4.45
CA GLU A 168 18.25 19.74 -4.61
C GLU A 168 18.41 19.12 -6.00
N ILE A 169 17.38 18.47 -6.53
CA ILE A 169 17.36 17.91 -7.89
C ILE A 169 17.62 19.00 -8.93
N THR A 170 17.02 20.18 -8.76
CA THR A 170 17.19 21.30 -9.69
C THR A 170 18.59 21.91 -9.70
N LYS A 171 19.32 21.77 -8.60
CA LYS A 171 20.74 22.19 -8.52
C LYS A 171 21.68 21.25 -9.27
N ASP A 172 21.31 19.98 -9.38
CA ASP A 172 22.08 18.95 -10.06
C ASP A 172 21.29 18.38 -11.26
N MET A 173 20.95 19.27 -12.21
CA MET A 173 20.17 18.92 -13.41
C MET A 173 20.86 17.89 -14.34
N SER A 174 22.16 17.67 -14.19
CA SER A 174 22.90 16.63 -14.90
C SER A 174 22.77 15.24 -14.27
N GLY A 175 22.16 15.16 -13.09
CA GLY A 175 22.21 14.01 -12.22
C GLY A 175 21.08 13.02 -12.32
N GLY A 176 21.42 11.80 -12.06
CA GLY A 176 20.49 10.69 -11.94
C GLY A 176 19.58 10.73 -10.69
N ILE A 177 19.62 11.78 -9.84
CA ILE A 177 18.91 11.83 -8.56
C ILE A 177 17.42 11.55 -8.71
N LEU A 178 16.75 12.16 -9.69
CA LEU A 178 15.33 11.89 -9.96
C LEU A 178 15.09 10.43 -10.38
N LYS A 179 15.98 9.90 -11.21
CA LYS A 179 15.95 8.50 -11.64
C LYS A 179 16.18 7.55 -10.47
N ASP A 180 17.08 7.90 -9.58
CA ASP A 180 17.39 7.11 -8.38
C ASP A 180 16.24 7.14 -7.36
N ILE A 181 15.61 8.29 -7.14
CA ILE A 181 14.40 8.41 -6.30
C ILE A 181 13.25 7.58 -6.89
N THR A 182 12.99 7.67 -8.19
CA THR A 182 11.95 6.90 -8.87
C THR A 182 12.24 5.40 -8.79
N LYS A 183 13.49 4.99 -9.00
CA LYS A 183 13.94 3.61 -8.88
C LYS A 183 13.80 3.10 -7.45
N GLY A 184 14.24 3.89 -6.45
CA GLY A 184 14.09 3.57 -5.04
C GLY A 184 12.62 3.41 -4.62
N ALA A 185 11.74 4.33 -5.05
CA ALA A 185 10.30 4.24 -4.82
C ALA A 185 9.69 3.00 -5.48
N SER A 186 10.12 2.65 -6.70
CA SER A 186 9.69 1.42 -7.39
C SER A 186 10.10 0.15 -6.63
N ILE A 187 11.35 0.08 -6.16
CA ILE A 187 11.85 -1.05 -5.37
C ILE A 187 11.05 -1.19 -4.08
N LEU A 188 10.85 -0.10 -3.35
CA LEU A 188 10.07 -0.09 -2.11
C LEU A 188 8.61 -0.50 -2.36
N GLY A 189 7.98 0.03 -3.40
CA GLY A 189 6.62 -0.33 -3.79
C GLY A 189 6.47 -1.81 -4.12
N MET A 190 7.42 -2.36 -4.89
CA MET A 190 7.44 -3.80 -5.21
C MET A 190 7.66 -4.67 -3.97
N PHE A 191 8.52 -4.26 -3.05
CA PHE A 191 8.74 -4.95 -1.78
C PHE A 191 7.45 -4.99 -0.94
N ILE A 192 6.78 -3.86 -0.79
CA ILE A 192 5.51 -3.77 -0.04
C ILE A 192 4.42 -4.63 -0.71
N LEU A 193 4.30 -4.59 -2.04
CA LEU A 193 3.35 -5.43 -2.77
C LEU A 193 3.63 -6.91 -2.55
N ALA A 194 4.89 -7.34 -2.55
CA ALA A 194 5.27 -8.73 -2.28
C ALA A 194 4.86 -9.19 -0.87
N VAL A 195 5.07 -8.35 0.15
CA VAL A 195 4.62 -8.62 1.53
C VAL A 195 3.09 -8.73 1.61
N LEU A 196 2.37 -7.87 0.87
CA LEU A 196 0.90 -7.94 0.84
C LEU A 196 0.38 -9.20 0.14
N VAL A 197 1.00 -9.62 -0.96
CA VAL A 197 0.65 -10.88 -1.61
C VAL A 197 0.72 -12.02 -0.62
N GLN A 198 1.84 -12.14 0.12
CA GLN A 198 2.00 -13.17 1.13
C GLN A 198 0.96 -13.09 2.27
N ARG A 199 0.55 -11.88 2.64
CA ARG A 199 -0.37 -11.66 3.76
C ARG A 199 -1.84 -11.81 3.39
N TRP A 200 -2.23 -11.44 2.17
CA TRP A 200 -3.63 -11.33 1.76
C TRP A 200 -4.07 -12.38 0.74
N VAL A 201 -3.12 -12.95 -0.01
CA VAL A 201 -3.43 -14.02 -0.96
C VAL A 201 -3.17 -15.35 -0.28
N SER A 202 -4.23 -15.97 0.24
CA SER A 202 -4.17 -17.30 0.84
C SER A 202 -5.01 -18.29 0.04
N ILE A 203 -4.43 -19.44 -0.23
CA ILE A 203 -5.13 -20.61 -0.79
C ILE A 203 -4.97 -21.70 0.25
N ASN A 204 -6.08 -22.23 0.75
CA ASN A 204 -6.08 -23.25 1.79
C ASN A 204 -6.68 -24.54 1.20
N PHE A 205 -5.84 -25.54 0.98
CA PHE A 205 -6.28 -26.87 0.60
C PHE A 205 -6.77 -27.65 1.80
N THR A 206 -7.96 -28.25 1.66
CA THR A 206 -8.59 -29.11 2.69
C THR A 206 -8.30 -30.60 2.50
N ILE A 207 -7.39 -30.95 1.58
CA ILE A 207 -7.02 -32.32 1.25
C ILE A 207 -6.13 -32.88 2.36
N ASP A 208 -6.63 -33.94 3.00
CA ASP A 208 -5.85 -34.70 3.99
C ASP A 208 -4.92 -35.68 3.27
N LEU A 209 -3.70 -35.76 3.74
CA LEU A 209 -2.70 -36.73 3.29
C LEU A 209 -2.60 -37.86 4.31
N PRO A 210 -2.08 -39.03 3.91
CA PRO A 210 -1.78 -40.09 4.87
C PRO A 210 -0.94 -39.56 6.02
N GLY A 211 -1.43 -39.76 7.23
CA GLY A 211 -0.74 -39.30 8.44
C GLY A 211 0.64 -39.92 8.59
N LYS A 212 1.57 -39.18 9.14
CA LYS A 212 2.92 -39.67 9.46
C LYS A 212 2.87 -40.41 10.77
N GLN A 213 3.26 -41.69 10.77
CA GLN A 213 3.46 -42.41 12.00
C GLN A 213 4.63 -41.82 12.78
N LEU A 214 4.38 -41.53 14.05
CA LEU A 214 5.41 -41.04 14.96
C LEU A 214 6.25 -42.20 15.49
N SER A 215 7.52 -41.93 15.76
CA SER A 215 8.39 -42.93 16.43
C SER A 215 7.97 -43.17 17.88
N GLU A 216 8.28 -44.34 18.40
CA GLU A 216 8.07 -44.66 19.82
C GLU A 216 8.70 -43.57 20.71
N GLY A 217 7.96 -43.13 21.70
CA GLY A 217 8.37 -42.04 22.61
C GLY A 217 8.05 -40.63 22.14
N ALA A 218 7.51 -40.45 20.94
CA ALA A 218 7.06 -39.13 20.41
C ALA A 218 5.55 -38.88 20.63
N TYR A 219 4.83 -39.86 21.14
CA TYR A 219 3.40 -39.77 21.44
C TYR A 219 3.09 -40.42 22.78
N ILE A 220 1.95 -40.04 23.34
CA ILE A 220 1.49 -40.56 24.64
C ILE A 220 0.81 -41.91 24.41
N VAL A 221 1.32 -42.97 25.10
CA VAL A 221 0.66 -44.26 25.11
C VAL A 221 -0.31 -44.28 26.28
N PHE A 222 -1.60 -44.35 25.97
CA PHE A 222 -2.66 -44.47 26.97
C PHE A 222 -2.74 -45.91 27.47
N PRO A 223 -2.87 -46.12 28.80
CA PRO A 223 -3.04 -47.46 29.35
C PRO A 223 -4.37 -48.08 28.94
N GLU A 224 -4.38 -49.41 28.74
CA GLU A 224 -5.60 -50.18 28.48
C GLU A 224 -6.36 -50.37 29.81
N GLY A 225 -7.33 -49.49 30.09
CA GLY A 225 -8.18 -49.62 31.27
C GLY A 225 -8.39 -48.32 32.06
N PRO A 226 -8.99 -48.37 33.27
CA PRO A 226 -9.23 -47.17 34.07
C PRO A 226 -7.92 -46.51 34.48
N VAL A 227 -7.75 -45.26 34.13
CA VAL A 227 -6.55 -44.45 34.42
C VAL A 227 -6.49 -44.12 35.92
N THR A 228 -5.42 -44.48 36.57
CA THR A 228 -5.18 -44.12 37.99
C THR A 228 -4.68 -42.67 38.12
N GLY A 229 -4.82 -42.07 39.32
CA GLY A 229 -4.38 -40.66 39.52
C GLY A 229 -2.87 -40.44 39.28
N GLY A 230 -2.04 -41.47 39.49
CA GLY A 230 -0.60 -41.41 39.18
C GLY A 230 -0.30 -41.43 37.69
N GLU A 231 -1.00 -42.29 36.97
CA GLU A 231 -0.89 -42.38 35.50
C GLU A 231 -1.42 -41.10 34.80
N LEU A 232 -2.53 -40.54 35.32
CA LEU A 232 -3.07 -39.27 34.82
C LEU A 232 -2.04 -38.15 34.99
N LYS A 233 -1.34 -38.07 36.11
CA LYS A 233 -0.27 -37.09 36.33
C LYS A 233 0.89 -37.29 35.37
N GLY A 234 1.25 -38.54 35.06
CA GLY A 234 2.27 -38.87 34.04
C GLY A 234 1.87 -38.46 32.65
N ILE A 235 0.63 -38.78 32.24
CA ILE A 235 0.05 -38.40 30.94
C ILE A 235 0.01 -36.88 30.78
N LEU A 236 -0.46 -36.14 31.79
CA LEU A 236 -0.47 -34.68 31.79
C LEU A 236 0.93 -34.10 31.69
N GLY A 237 1.92 -34.69 32.41
CA GLY A 237 3.33 -34.27 32.29
C GLY A 237 3.90 -34.46 30.91
N GLN A 238 3.57 -35.59 30.25
CA GLN A 238 3.97 -35.85 28.85
C GLN A 238 3.29 -34.91 27.88
N ALA A 239 1.99 -34.63 28.04
CA ALA A 239 1.27 -33.65 27.22
C ALA A 239 1.83 -32.23 27.37
N LEU A 240 2.16 -31.81 28.57
CA LEU A 240 2.78 -30.52 28.85
C LEU A 240 4.21 -30.41 28.30
N SER A 241 4.92 -31.55 28.15
CA SER A 241 6.23 -31.59 27.48
C SER A 241 6.16 -31.57 25.97
N GLY A 242 4.95 -31.56 25.39
CA GLY A 242 4.73 -31.42 23.95
C GLY A 242 4.65 -32.72 23.15
N LEU A 243 4.50 -33.89 23.85
CA LEU A 243 4.24 -35.14 23.15
C LEU A 243 2.86 -35.15 22.50
N SER A 244 2.76 -35.75 21.31
CA SER A 244 1.49 -35.91 20.60
C SER A 244 0.53 -36.83 21.38
N LEU A 245 -0.77 -36.52 21.33
CA LEU A 245 -1.82 -37.38 21.90
C LEU A 245 -2.05 -38.64 21.06
N ASP A 246 -1.79 -38.57 19.76
CA ASP A 246 -1.99 -39.64 18.80
C ASP A 246 -0.66 -40.15 18.26
N SER A 247 -0.60 -41.45 17.96
CA SER A 247 0.54 -42.10 17.31
C SER A 247 0.72 -41.69 15.83
N VAL A 248 -0.30 -41.09 15.25
CA VAL A 248 -0.32 -40.63 13.85
C VAL A 248 -0.52 -39.11 13.83
N GLN A 249 0.47 -38.40 13.31
CA GLN A 249 0.35 -36.98 13.11
C GLN A 249 -0.45 -36.71 11.80
N PRO A 250 -1.62 -36.05 11.87
CA PRO A 250 -2.36 -35.71 10.66
C PRO A 250 -1.55 -34.77 9.77
N GLN A 251 -1.54 -35.08 8.49
CA GLN A 251 -0.87 -34.25 7.49
C GLN A 251 -1.89 -33.73 6.49
N THR A 252 -1.79 -32.45 6.15
CA THR A 252 -2.59 -31.83 5.11
C THR A 252 -1.70 -31.44 3.95
N LEU A 253 -2.25 -31.42 2.73
CA LEU A 253 -1.53 -30.91 1.56
C LEU A 253 -1.04 -29.47 1.79
N GLN A 254 -1.87 -28.63 2.42
CA GLN A 254 -1.51 -27.27 2.77
C GLN A 254 -0.32 -27.19 3.73
N GLY A 255 -0.31 -28.07 4.76
CA GLY A 255 0.80 -28.15 5.72
C GLY A 255 2.12 -28.51 5.03
N GLN A 256 2.11 -29.47 4.11
CA GLN A 256 3.29 -29.87 3.34
C GLN A 256 3.78 -28.75 2.42
N LEU A 257 2.89 -28.06 1.71
CA LEU A 257 3.24 -26.94 0.85
C LEU A 257 3.84 -25.78 1.66
N ASN A 258 3.26 -25.47 2.82
CA ASN A 258 3.77 -24.41 3.71
C ASN A 258 5.12 -24.77 4.37
N SER A 259 5.42 -26.06 4.57
CA SER A 259 6.72 -26.49 5.07
C SER A 259 7.84 -26.37 4.03
N LEU A 260 7.51 -26.42 2.75
CA LEU A 260 8.44 -26.14 1.66
C LEU A 260 8.70 -24.65 1.51
N ILE A 261 7.66 -23.90 1.20
CA ILE A 261 7.71 -22.44 1.07
C ILE A 261 6.36 -21.86 1.56
N PRO A 262 6.35 -21.13 2.68
CA PRO A 262 5.13 -20.49 3.18
C PRO A 262 4.53 -19.55 2.12
N GLY A 263 3.24 -19.74 1.79
CA GLY A 263 2.55 -18.90 0.83
C GLY A 263 2.86 -19.20 -0.64
N LEU A 264 3.51 -20.33 -0.96
CA LEU A 264 3.89 -20.73 -2.33
C LEU A 264 2.72 -20.63 -3.31
N MET A 265 1.55 -21.14 -2.93
CA MET A 265 0.39 -21.15 -3.84
C MET A 265 -0.16 -19.75 -4.13
N GLY A 266 -0.15 -18.86 -3.13
CA GLY A 266 -0.50 -17.44 -3.32
C GLY A 266 0.48 -16.73 -4.27
N LEU A 267 1.75 -17.02 -4.14
CA LEU A 267 2.79 -16.50 -5.02
C LEU A 267 2.62 -16.99 -6.46
N LEU A 268 2.41 -18.30 -6.66
CA LEU A 268 2.18 -18.89 -7.98
C LEU A 268 0.92 -18.32 -8.65
N LEU A 269 -0.17 -18.18 -7.90
CA LEU A 269 -1.39 -17.56 -8.39
C LEU A 269 -1.15 -16.11 -8.82
N THR A 270 -0.38 -15.36 -8.05
CA THR A 270 -0.02 -13.97 -8.39
C THR A 270 0.77 -13.91 -9.70
N PHE A 271 1.78 -14.76 -9.88
CA PHE A 271 2.53 -14.83 -11.13
C PHE A 271 1.66 -15.26 -12.31
N LEU A 272 0.74 -16.20 -12.12
CA LEU A 272 -0.23 -16.58 -13.14
C LEU A 272 -1.10 -15.39 -13.56
N CYS A 273 -1.64 -14.64 -12.59
CA CYS A 273 -2.44 -13.44 -12.88
C CYS A 273 -1.61 -12.37 -13.61
N MET A 274 -0.37 -12.14 -13.19
CA MET A 274 0.55 -11.22 -13.87
C MET A 274 0.84 -11.66 -15.32
N TRP A 275 1.03 -12.95 -15.55
CA TRP A 275 1.25 -13.49 -16.89
C TRP A 275 0.00 -13.32 -17.78
N LEU A 276 -1.20 -13.57 -17.24
CA LEU A 276 -2.46 -13.35 -17.96
C LEU A 276 -2.67 -11.88 -18.31
N LEU A 277 -2.40 -10.96 -17.38
CA LEU A 277 -2.44 -9.51 -17.62
C LEU A 277 -1.44 -9.08 -18.71
N LYS A 278 -0.23 -9.66 -18.69
CA LYS A 278 0.80 -9.42 -19.72
C LYS A 278 0.35 -9.90 -21.09
N LYS A 279 -0.48 -10.95 -21.14
CA LYS A 279 -1.17 -11.42 -22.35
C LYS A 279 -2.40 -10.60 -22.74
N LYS A 280 -2.64 -9.46 -22.07
CA LYS A 280 -3.78 -8.56 -22.32
C LYS A 280 -5.16 -9.18 -22.01
N VAL A 281 -5.22 -10.21 -21.18
CA VAL A 281 -6.49 -10.70 -20.64
C VAL A 281 -7.08 -9.65 -19.71
N SER A 282 -8.38 -9.36 -19.86
CA SER A 282 -9.04 -8.34 -19.05
C SER A 282 -8.99 -8.71 -17.55
N PRO A 283 -8.70 -7.75 -16.65
CA PRO A 283 -8.76 -7.97 -15.19
C PRO A 283 -10.11 -8.53 -14.73
N ILE A 284 -11.20 -8.06 -15.32
CA ILE A 284 -12.56 -8.54 -15.02
C ILE A 284 -12.70 -10.04 -15.35
N THR A 285 -12.19 -10.47 -16.50
CA THR A 285 -12.19 -11.88 -16.91
C THR A 285 -11.40 -12.74 -15.93
N ILE A 286 -10.24 -12.26 -15.48
CA ILE A 286 -9.42 -12.97 -14.49
C ILE A 286 -10.18 -13.11 -13.16
N ILE A 287 -10.81 -12.03 -12.68
CA ILE A 287 -11.60 -12.04 -11.45
C ILE A 287 -12.74 -13.05 -11.55
N LEU A 288 -13.53 -13.01 -12.63
CA LEU A 288 -14.64 -13.94 -12.83
C LEU A 288 -14.17 -15.40 -12.94
N ALA A 289 -13.05 -15.65 -13.62
CA ALA A 289 -12.44 -16.97 -13.69
C ALA A 289 -12.00 -17.47 -12.31
N LEU A 290 -11.36 -16.62 -11.49
CA LEU A 290 -10.96 -16.97 -10.12
C LEU A 290 -12.18 -17.28 -9.23
N PHE A 291 -13.28 -16.53 -9.36
CA PHE A 291 -14.54 -16.85 -8.66
C PHE A 291 -15.06 -18.22 -9.07
N ALA A 292 -15.14 -18.51 -10.37
CA ALA A 292 -15.61 -19.79 -10.87
C ALA A 292 -14.74 -20.95 -10.37
N VAL A 293 -13.41 -20.79 -10.43
CA VAL A 293 -12.46 -21.81 -9.94
C VAL A 293 -12.58 -22.00 -8.43
N GLY A 294 -12.71 -20.92 -7.65
CA GLY A 294 -12.87 -21.00 -6.19
C GLY A 294 -14.17 -21.73 -5.79
N ILE A 295 -15.29 -21.41 -6.45
CA ILE A 295 -16.58 -22.10 -6.22
C ILE A 295 -16.46 -23.58 -6.57
N ALA A 296 -15.90 -23.91 -7.73
CA ALA A 296 -15.70 -25.30 -8.14
C ALA A 296 -14.79 -26.06 -7.16
N ALA A 297 -13.66 -25.46 -6.77
CA ALA A 297 -12.73 -26.08 -5.81
C ALA A 297 -13.40 -26.34 -4.45
N ARG A 298 -14.24 -25.42 -3.98
CA ARG A 298 -15.03 -25.61 -2.76
C ARG A 298 -16.06 -26.73 -2.92
N PHE A 299 -16.75 -26.78 -4.07
CA PHE A 299 -17.74 -27.82 -4.35
C PHE A 299 -17.13 -29.23 -4.37
N PHE A 300 -15.92 -29.37 -4.91
CA PHE A 300 -15.20 -30.64 -4.93
C PHE A 300 -14.40 -30.94 -3.65
N GLY A 301 -14.51 -30.12 -2.60
CA GLY A 301 -13.79 -30.34 -1.34
C GLY A 301 -12.26 -30.19 -1.45
N ILE A 302 -11.77 -29.44 -2.43
CA ILE A 302 -10.33 -29.19 -2.63
C ILE A 302 -9.85 -28.02 -1.75
N MET A 303 -10.73 -27.04 -1.54
CA MET A 303 -10.49 -25.79 -0.79
C MET A 303 -11.59 -25.54 0.23
#